data_ad4434e4926a54b83ccc73a4300b8672
#
_entry.id   ad4434e4926a54b83ccc73a4300b8672
#
_cell.length_a   1.000
_cell.length_b   1.000
_cell.length_c   1.000
_cell.angle_alpha   90.00
_cell.angle_beta   90.00
_cell.angle_gamma   90.00
#
_symmetry.space_group_name_H-M   'P 1'
#
loop_
_entity.id
_entity.type
_entity.pdbx_description
1 polymer ?
#
loop_
_entity_poly.entity_id
_entity_poly.type
_entity_poly.pdbx_seq_one_letter_code
_entity_poly.pdbx_strand_id
1 'polypeptide(L)'
;MAAENDTSRAGSGSGSAAINGDASAERKVALITGITGQDGSYLTEFLLNKGYEVHGLIRRSSNFNTQRINHIYIDPHNALKARMKLHYADLTDASSLRRWLDTIRPNEVYNLAAQSHVAVSFEIPDYTADVVATGALRLLEAVRSHIAATGRSHIKYYQAGSSEMFGSTPPPQSENTPFHPRSPYAASKCAAHWYTVNYREAYGLFACNGILFNHESPRRGENFVTRKITRAVGRIKIGLQSKLFLGNLQASRDWGFAGDYVEAMWMMLQQEKPDDYVVATEESHTVEEFLEVAFGYVGLNWKDHVMIDKRYFRPAEVDNLKGDSSKARKVLGWKPRVGFEQLVKMMVDEDIELAKREKVLVDAGYMDAQQQP
;
A
#
# COMPACT_ATOMS: atom_id res chain seq x y z
N MET A 1 -14.10 -82.81 5.56
CA MET A 1 -13.15 -83.47 4.64
C MET A 1 -12.30 -82.35 4.15
N ALA A 2 -11.10 -82.19 4.71
CA ALA A 2 -9.81 -82.74 4.28
C ALA A 2 -9.41 -82.06 2.94
N ALA A 3 -8.27 -81.47 2.72
CA ALA A 3 -6.96 -81.38 3.38
C ALA A 3 -6.23 -80.18 2.75
N GLU A 4 -5.48 -79.44 3.53
CA GLU A 4 -4.03 -79.27 3.53
C GLU A 4 -3.32 -79.32 2.16
N ASN A 5 -2.58 -78.21 1.81
CA ASN A 5 -1.13 -78.33 1.79
C ASN A 5 -0.40 -77.01 1.62
N ASP A 6 0.50 -76.85 2.47
CA ASP A 6 1.62 -75.98 2.66
C ASP A 6 2.59 -75.90 1.45
N THR A 7 3.12 -74.69 1.18
CA THR A 7 4.58 -74.57 0.87
C THR A 7 5.02 -73.09 0.98
N SER A 8 5.91 -72.89 1.87
CA SER A 8 6.79 -71.70 2.11
C SER A 8 7.58 -71.26 0.87
N ARG A 9 7.76 -69.95 0.71
CA ARG A 9 9.04 -69.38 0.32
C ARG A 9 9.20 -67.92 0.75
N ALA A 10 10.26 -67.73 1.47
CA ALA A 10 10.79 -66.42 1.90
C ALA A 10 11.34 -65.61 0.70
N GLY A 11 11.32 -64.28 0.82
CA GLY A 11 12.15 -63.46 -0.05
C GLY A 11 11.91 -61.96 0.04
N SER A 12 12.80 -61.28 0.74
CA SER A 12 13.29 -59.93 0.57
C SER A 12 12.34 -58.76 0.86
N GLY A 13 12.61 -58.13 1.98
CA GLY A 13 12.13 -56.78 2.31
C GLY A 13 12.74 -55.72 1.40
N SER A 14 11.91 -54.87 0.92
CA SER A 14 12.30 -53.52 0.50
C SER A 14 11.57 -52.55 1.43
N GLY A 15 12.31 -51.99 2.36
CA GLY A 15 11.81 -50.92 3.23
C GLY A 15 11.49 -49.72 2.39
N SER A 16 10.21 -49.43 2.18
CA SER A 16 9.77 -48.10 1.78
C SER A 16 9.94 -47.19 2.98
N ALA A 17 11.01 -46.40 2.94
CA ALA A 17 11.12 -45.25 3.85
C ALA A 17 9.87 -44.39 3.65
N ALA A 18 8.99 -44.42 4.63
CA ALA A 18 7.96 -43.40 4.77
C ALA A 18 8.65 -42.06 4.86
N ILE A 19 8.55 -41.26 3.80
CA ILE A 19 8.88 -39.84 3.82
C ILE A 19 7.88 -39.26 4.81
N ASN A 20 8.33 -39.03 6.04
CA ASN A 20 7.60 -38.27 7.02
C ASN A 20 7.35 -36.93 6.38
N GLY A 21 6.11 -36.68 5.96
CA GLY A 21 5.64 -35.42 5.49
C GLY A 21 5.91 -34.37 6.58
N ASP A 22 6.70 -33.39 6.17
CA ASP A 22 6.93 -32.15 6.88
C ASP A 22 5.60 -31.69 7.48
N ALA A 23 5.54 -31.55 8.80
CA ALA A 23 4.38 -31.02 9.50
C ALA A 23 4.12 -29.65 8.89
N SER A 24 3.05 -29.49 8.13
CA SER A 24 2.72 -28.24 7.45
C SER A 24 2.62 -27.15 8.49
N ALA A 25 3.66 -26.32 8.57
CA ALA A 25 3.61 -25.11 9.37
C ALA A 25 2.32 -24.38 8.97
N GLU A 26 1.45 -24.13 9.95
CA GLU A 26 0.16 -23.50 9.72
C GLU A 26 0.38 -22.19 8.94
N ARG A 27 -0.27 -22.07 7.77
CA ARG A 27 -0.08 -20.91 6.88
C ARG A 27 -0.52 -19.65 7.60
N LYS A 28 0.34 -18.63 7.62
CA LYS A 28 -0.02 -17.32 8.15
C LYS A 28 -1.13 -16.66 7.32
N VAL A 29 -2.06 -16.03 8.00
CA VAL A 29 -3.20 -15.32 7.42
C VAL A 29 -3.03 -13.81 7.64
N ALA A 30 -3.10 -13.03 6.57
CA ALA A 30 -3.07 -11.58 6.61
C ALA A 30 -4.42 -10.97 6.23
N LEU A 31 -4.86 -9.96 6.96
CA LEU A 31 -6.00 -9.12 6.64
C LEU A 31 -5.52 -7.74 6.22
N ILE A 32 -5.92 -7.28 5.03
CA ILE A 32 -5.51 -6.00 4.46
C ILE A 32 -6.74 -5.15 4.19
N THR A 33 -6.84 -3.98 4.83
CA THR A 33 -7.77 -2.93 4.41
C THR A 33 -7.13 -2.12 3.28
N GLY A 34 -7.93 -1.67 2.29
CA GLY A 34 -7.38 -0.91 1.16
C GLY A 34 -6.55 -1.76 0.18
N ILE A 35 -6.83 -3.05 0.07
CA ILE A 35 -6.12 -4.00 -0.80
C ILE A 35 -6.07 -3.57 -2.28
N THR A 36 -7.07 -2.82 -2.76
CA THR A 36 -7.17 -2.33 -4.14
C THR A 36 -6.34 -1.07 -4.41
N GLY A 37 -5.72 -0.50 -3.38
CA GLY A 37 -4.81 0.64 -3.50
C GLY A 37 -3.43 0.22 -4.04
N GLN A 38 -2.56 1.21 -4.26
CA GLN A 38 -1.17 0.97 -4.64
C GLN A 38 -0.48 0.00 -3.67
N ASP A 39 -0.39 0.39 -2.40
CA ASP A 39 0.35 -0.37 -1.38
C ASP A 39 -0.32 -1.71 -1.10
N GLY A 40 -1.65 -1.75 -1.03
CA GLY A 40 -2.40 -2.98 -0.85
C GLY A 40 -2.12 -4.01 -1.93
N SER A 41 -1.99 -3.59 -3.19
CA SER A 41 -1.68 -4.48 -4.30
C SER A 41 -0.26 -5.05 -4.25
N TYR A 42 0.75 -4.22 -3.95
CA TYR A 42 2.13 -4.67 -3.77
C TYR A 42 2.31 -5.56 -2.53
N LEU A 43 1.68 -5.18 -1.41
CA LEU A 43 1.73 -5.97 -0.19
C LEU A 43 1.09 -7.35 -0.39
N THR A 44 -0.02 -7.41 -1.13
CA THR A 44 -0.68 -8.68 -1.45
C THR A 44 0.24 -9.60 -2.23
N GLU A 45 0.89 -9.13 -3.31
CA GLU A 45 1.87 -9.92 -4.06
C GLU A 45 3.02 -10.39 -3.18
N PHE A 46 3.57 -9.48 -2.38
CA PHE A 46 4.67 -9.77 -1.49
C PHE A 46 4.32 -10.86 -0.46
N LEU A 47 3.14 -10.78 0.16
CA LEU A 47 2.70 -11.77 1.14
C LEU A 47 2.34 -13.11 0.49
N LEU A 48 1.70 -13.11 -0.68
CA LEU A 48 1.44 -14.34 -1.45
C LEU A 48 2.74 -15.06 -1.81
N ASN A 49 3.79 -14.33 -2.20
CA ASN A 49 5.11 -14.89 -2.49
C ASN A 49 5.79 -15.46 -1.24
N LYS A 50 5.49 -14.91 -0.06
CA LYS A 50 5.92 -15.45 1.23
C LYS A 50 5.07 -16.63 1.74
N GLY A 51 4.07 -17.06 0.99
CA GLY A 51 3.24 -18.23 1.33
C GLY A 51 2.01 -17.90 2.19
N TYR A 52 1.70 -16.64 2.44
CA TYR A 52 0.50 -16.25 3.20
C TYR A 52 -0.80 -16.60 2.45
N GLU A 53 -1.88 -16.76 3.22
CA GLU A 53 -3.24 -16.54 2.75
C GLU A 53 -3.58 -15.07 3.01
N VAL A 54 -4.11 -14.36 2.00
CA VAL A 54 -4.38 -12.92 2.08
C VAL A 54 -5.88 -12.67 1.95
N HIS A 55 -6.45 -11.98 2.93
CA HIS A 55 -7.83 -11.53 2.91
C HIS A 55 -7.86 -10.01 2.77
N GLY A 56 -8.49 -9.52 1.70
CA GLY A 56 -8.63 -8.10 1.43
C GLY A 56 -10.01 -7.58 1.73
N LEU A 57 -10.09 -6.46 2.46
CA LEU A 57 -11.33 -5.73 2.62
C LEU A 57 -11.47 -4.69 1.52
N ILE A 58 -12.58 -4.76 0.78
CA ILE A 58 -12.93 -3.84 -0.30
C ILE A 58 -14.25 -3.14 0.00
N ARG A 59 -14.32 -1.84 -0.28
CA ARG A 59 -15.55 -1.07 -0.18
C ARG A 59 -16.48 -1.43 -1.33
N ARG A 60 -17.77 -1.61 -1.05
CA ARG A 60 -18.77 -1.83 -2.10
C ARG A 60 -18.92 -0.56 -2.95
N SER A 61 -18.72 -0.68 -4.24
CA SER A 61 -18.90 0.37 -5.24
C SER A 61 -19.67 -0.20 -6.44
N SER A 62 -20.40 0.66 -7.16
CA SER A 62 -21.03 0.28 -8.44
C SER A 62 -20.00 0.00 -9.53
N ASN A 63 -18.87 0.71 -9.49
CA ASN A 63 -17.75 0.52 -10.42
C ASN A 63 -16.69 -0.37 -9.78
N PHE A 64 -16.10 -1.26 -10.57
CA PHE A 64 -14.97 -2.05 -10.12
C PHE A 64 -13.72 -1.17 -10.01
N ASN A 65 -13.03 -1.28 -8.87
CA ASN A 65 -11.74 -0.62 -8.61
C ASN A 65 -10.62 -1.64 -8.31
N THR A 66 -10.75 -2.85 -8.84
CA THR A 66 -9.84 -3.99 -8.58
C THR A 66 -8.69 -4.09 -9.57
N GLN A 67 -8.54 -3.17 -10.50
CA GLN A 67 -7.56 -3.25 -11.61
C GLN A 67 -6.14 -3.58 -11.16
N ARG A 68 -5.69 -3.02 -10.00
CA ARG A 68 -4.34 -3.24 -9.46
C ARG A 68 -4.10 -4.65 -8.94
N ILE A 69 -5.16 -5.44 -8.74
CA ILE A 69 -5.08 -6.82 -8.23
C ILE A 69 -5.67 -7.87 -9.20
N ASN A 70 -6.18 -7.46 -10.37
CA ASN A 70 -6.80 -8.39 -11.33
C ASN A 70 -5.84 -9.48 -11.80
N HIS A 71 -4.56 -9.17 -11.97
CA HIS A 71 -3.53 -10.10 -12.44
C HIS A 71 -3.18 -11.21 -11.43
N ILE A 72 -3.54 -11.04 -10.17
CA ILE A 72 -3.35 -12.03 -9.09
C ILE A 72 -4.68 -12.63 -8.60
N TYR A 73 -5.80 -12.16 -9.15
CA TYR A 73 -7.12 -12.67 -8.80
C TYR A 73 -7.37 -14.05 -9.43
N ILE A 74 -7.79 -14.98 -8.62
CA ILE A 74 -8.23 -16.32 -9.06
C ILE A 74 -9.71 -16.44 -8.69
N ASP A 75 -10.54 -16.84 -9.66
CA ASP A 75 -11.97 -17.07 -9.46
C ASP A 75 -12.21 -18.03 -8.28
N PRO A 76 -13.08 -17.69 -7.32
CA PRO A 76 -13.40 -18.55 -6.18
C PRO A 76 -13.94 -19.93 -6.55
N HIS A 77 -14.48 -20.13 -7.76
CA HIS A 77 -14.85 -21.46 -8.25
C HIS A 77 -13.63 -22.38 -8.41
N ASN A 78 -12.43 -21.82 -8.51
CA ASN A 78 -11.14 -22.50 -8.46
C ASN A 78 -10.52 -22.47 -7.06
N ALA A 79 -11.35 -22.56 -6.01
CA ALA A 79 -11.06 -22.25 -4.61
C ALA A 79 -9.79 -22.90 -4.04
N LEU A 80 -9.43 -24.11 -4.50
CA LEU A 80 -8.23 -24.82 -4.02
C LEU A 80 -6.91 -24.09 -4.30
N LYS A 81 -6.88 -23.17 -5.27
CA LYS A 81 -5.70 -22.40 -5.67
C LYS A 81 -5.75 -20.92 -5.23
N ALA A 82 -6.93 -20.41 -4.85
CA ALA A 82 -7.13 -19.02 -4.50
C ALA A 82 -6.62 -18.74 -3.09
N ARG A 83 -5.41 -18.17 -2.99
CA ARG A 83 -4.83 -17.72 -1.71
C ARG A 83 -5.15 -16.26 -1.38
N MET A 84 -5.76 -15.51 -2.30
CA MET A 84 -6.31 -14.17 -2.08
C MET A 84 -7.83 -14.25 -2.10
N LYS A 85 -8.47 -13.71 -1.05
CA LYS A 85 -9.92 -13.66 -0.89
C LYS A 85 -10.36 -12.22 -0.62
N LEU A 86 -11.43 -11.77 -1.27
CA LEU A 86 -11.94 -10.40 -1.14
C LEU A 86 -13.27 -10.40 -0.39
N HIS A 87 -13.44 -9.42 0.51
CA HIS A 87 -14.60 -9.29 1.38
C HIS A 87 -15.10 -7.84 1.39
N TYR A 88 -16.41 -7.65 1.36
CA TYR A 88 -17.00 -6.31 1.46
C TYR A 88 -17.00 -5.83 2.91
N ALA A 89 -16.35 -4.69 3.14
CA ALA A 89 -16.34 -3.94 4.39
C ALA A 89 -16.00 -2.47 4.15
N ASP A 90 -16.28 -1.64 5.15
CA ASP A 90 -15.89 -0.23 5.16
C ASP A 90 -15.34 0.12 6.55
N LEU A 91 -14.32 0.99 6.63
CA LEU A 91 -13.79 1.48 7.91
C LEU A 91 -14.82 2.30 8.70
N THR A 92 -15.88 2.77 8.05
CA THR A 92 -17.02 3.45 8.69
C THR A 92 -18.03 2.48 9.30
N ASP A 93 -17.91 1.16 9.03
CA ASP A 93 -18.82 0.12 9.53
C ASP A 93 -18.10 -0.85 10.49
N ALA A 94 -18.19 -0.56 11.79
CA ALA A 94 -17.61 -1.39 12.85
C ALA A 94 -18.14 -2.83 12.85
N SER A 95 -19.37 -3.06 12.43
CA SER A 95 -20.00 -4.39 12.44
C SER A 95 -19.37 -5.31 11.40
N SER A 96 -19.11 -4.80 10.20
CA SER A 96 -18.44 -5.57 9.15
C SER A 96 -16.98 -5.88 9.52
N LEU A 97 -16.26 -4.93 10.11
CA LEU A 97 -14.88 -5.14 10.56
C LEU A 97 -14.78 -6.26 11.59
N ARG A 98 -15.66 -6.23 12.62
CA ARG A 98 -15.69 -7.28 13.65
C ARG A 98 -16.04 -8.64 13.06
N ARG A 99 -17.08 -8.71 12.22
CA ARG A 99 -17.49 -9.97 11.57
C ARG A 99 -16.35 -10.60 10.77
N TRP A 100 -15.60 -9.82 10.01
CA TRP A 100 -14.50 -10.37 9.20
C TRP A 100 -13.31 -10.79 10.05
N LEU A 101 -12.95 -10.06 11.12
CA LEU A 101 -11.93 -10.51 12.07
C LEU A 101 -12.29 -11.85 12.71
N ASP A 102 -13.55 -12.01 13.15
CA ASP A 102 -14.02 -13.25 13.77
C ASP A 102 -14.06 -14.43 12.79
N THR A 103 -14.37 -14.17 11.53
CA THR A 103 -14.43 -15.19 10.48
C THR A 103 -13.05 -15.59 9.98
N ILE A 104 -12.17 -14.61 9.71
CA ILE A 104 -10.85 -14.81 9.09
C ILE A 104 -9.81 -15.25 10.10
N ARG A 105 -9.87 -14.74 11.33
CA ARG A 105 -8.90 -14.99 12.41
C ARG A 105 -7.45 -14.74 11.98
N PRO A 106 -7.10 -13.54 11.50
CA PRO A 106 -5.80 -13.25 10.94
C PRO A 106 -4.67 -13.35 11.98
N ASN A 107 -3.44 -13.61 11.51
CA ASN A 107 -2.22 -13.44 12.29
C ASN A 107 -1.72 -11.99 12.22
N GLU A 108 -1.92 -11.35 11.09
CA GLU A 108 -1.45 -9.99 10.82
C GLU A 108 -2.56 -9.15 10.19
N VAL A 109 -2.73 -7.91 10.66
CA VAL A 109 -3.71 -6.94 10.16
C VAL A 109 -2.96 -5.71 9.67
N TYR A 110 -3.16 -5.36 8.39
CA TYR A 110 -2.57 -4.19 7.76
C TYR A 110 -3.65 -3.16 7.43
N ASN A 111 -3.63 -2.03 8.14
CA ASN A 111 -4.58 -0.94 7.89
C ASN A 111 -3.99 0.08 6.90
N LEU A 112 -4.33 -0.10 5.61
CA LEU A 112 -3.88 0.78 4.52
C LEU A 112 -5.01 1.63 3.95
N ALA A 113 -6.27 1.33 4.27
CA ALA A 113 -7.42 2.06 3.74
C ALA A 113 -7.48 3.49 4.29
N ALA A 114 -7.67 4.45 3.40
CA ALA A 114 -7.81 5.86 3.72
C ALA A 114 -8.49 6.63 2.59
N GLN A 115 -9.08 7.79 2.89
CA GLN A 115 -9.17 8.88 1.93
C GLN A 115 -7.80 9.55 1.93
N SER A 116 -6.96 9.28 0.92
CA SER A 116 -5.53 9.60 0.96
C SER A 116 -5.13 10.86 0.17
N HIS A 117 -6.08 11.49 -0.54
CA HIS A 117 -5.80 12.68 -1.33
C HIS A 117 -5.86 13.94 -0.47
N VAL A 118 -4.71 14.57 -0.25
CA VAL A 118 -4.58 15.72 0.67
C VAL A 118 -5.49 16.90 0.27
N ALA A 119 -5.51 17.29 -1.01
CA ALA A 119 -6.36 18.40 -1.46
C ALA A 119 -7.84 18.11 -1.24
N VAL A 120 -8.31 16.90 -1.56
CA VAL A 120 -9.70 16.47 -1.34
C VAL A 120 -10.08 16.50 0.15
N SER A 121 -9.14 16.33 1.07
CA SER A 121 -9.44 16.42 2.50
C SER A 121 -9.93 17.80 2.96
N PHE A 122 -9.58 18.86 2.24
CA PHE A 122 -10.12 20.21 2.50
C PHE A 122 -11.56 20.36 2.02
N GLU A 123 -11.98 19.59 1.02
CA GLU A 123 -13.35 19.61 0.48
C GLU A 123 -14.30 18.73 1.29
N ILE A 124 -13.82 17.59 1.80
CA ILE A 124 -14.61 16.60 2.55
C ILE A 124 -13.92 16.22 3.87
N PRO A 125 -13.72 17.19 4.80
CA PRO A 125 -12.96 16.96 6.03
C PRO A 125 -13.60 15.92 6.95
N ASP A 126 -14.93 15.94 7.13
CA ASP A 126 -15.67 15.01 7.99
C ASP A 126 -15.49 13.56 7.53
N TYR A 127 -15.69 13.30 6.24
CA TYR A 127 -15.51 11.98 5.68
C TYR A 127 -14.05 11.51 5.82
N THR A 128 -13.09 12.42 5.60
CA THR A 128 -11.68 12.13 5.78
C THR A 128 -11.35 11.73 7.22
N ALA A 129 -11.86 12.48 8.20
CA ALA A 129 -11.67 12.18 9.62
C ALA A 129 -12.35 10.87 10.02
N ASP A 130 -13.57 10.63 9.57
CA ASP A 130 -14.31 9.41 9.90
C ASP A 130 -13.64 8.15 9.35
N VAL A 131 -13.17 8.17 8.11
CA VAL A 131 -12.48 7.02 7.51
C VAL A 131 -11.07 6.84 8.09
N VAL A 132 -10.27 7.91 8.19
CA VAL A 132 -8.84 7.80 8.51
C VAL A 132 -8.60 7.71 10.01
N ALA A 133 -9.20 8.62 10.81
CA ALA A 133 -9.02 8.64 12.25
C ALA A 133 -9.94 7.63 12.96
N THR A 134 -11.24 7.83 12.85
CA THR A 134 -12.24 6.99 13.54
C THR A 134 -12.26 5.57 12.97
N GLY A 135 -12.02 5.42 11.66
CA GLY A 135 -11.89 4.11 11.02
C GLY A 135 -10.72 3.28 11.56
N ALA A 136 -9.57 3.92 11.81
CA ALA A 136 -8.43 3.26 12.46
C ALA A 136 -8.79 2.83 13.90
N LEU A 137 -9.46 3.69 14.66
CA LEU A 137 -9.94 3.37 16.01
C LEU A 137 -10.93 2.19 16.00
N ARG A 138 -11.89 2.17 15.07
CA ARG A 138 -12.84 1.06 14.91
C ARG A 138 -12.13 -0.26 14.65
N LEU A 139 -11.12 -0.26 13.78
CA LEU A 139 -10.37 -1.48 13.46
C LEU A 139 -9.50 -1.94 14.65
N LEU A 140 -8.82 -1.03 15.32
CA LEU A 140 -8.07 -1.34 16.55
C LEU A 140 -8.97 -1.94 17.63
N GLU A 141 -10.15 -1.35 17.85
CA GLU A 141 -11.12 -1.85 18.82
C GLU A 141 -11.71 -3.22 18.42
N ALA A 142 -11.91 -3.43 17.12
CA ALA A 142 -12.35 -4.74 16.63
C ALA A 142 -11.26 -5.81 16.87
N VAL A 143 -9.98 -5.50 16.63
CA VAL A 143 -8.84 -6.41 16.92
C VAL A 143 -8.75 -6.69 18.42
N ARG A 144 -8.78 -5.65 19.27
CA ARG A 144 -8.75 -5.81 20.71
C ARG A 144 -9.92 -6.69 21.24
N SER A 145 -11.13 -6.42 20.77
CA SER A 145 -12.31 -7.20 21.15
C SER A 145 -12.21 -8.66 20.70
N HIS A 146 -11.68 -8.91 19.50
CA HIS A 146 -11.46 -10.26 18.99
C HIS A 146 -10.42 -11.01 19.84
N ILE A 147 -9.32 -10.37 20.22
CA ILE A 147 -8.31 -10.95 21.13
C ILE A 147 -8.93 -11.29 22.46
N ALA A 148 -9.69 -10.38 23.07
CA ALA A 148 -10.35 -10.61 24.36
C ALA A 148 -11.35 -11.79 24.31
N ALA A 149 -12.10 -11.92 23.22
CA ALA A 149 -13.10 -12.99 23.05
C ALA A 149 -12.47 -14.36 22.73
N THR A 150 -11.31 -14.41 22.07
CA THR A 150 -10.73 -15.66 21.53
C THR A 150 -9.43 -16.09 22.21
N GLY A 151 -8.82 -15.24 23.03
CA GLY A 151 -7.48 -15.46 23.62
C GLY A 151 -6.33 -15.40 22.59
N ARG A 152 -6.55 -15.00 21.34
CA ARG A 152 -5.54 -14.95 20.28
C ARG A 152 -4.64 -13.71 20.41
N SER A 153 -3.86 -13.61 21.46
CA SER A 153 -2.98 -12.45 21.75
C SER A 153 -1.83 -12.24 20.76
N HIS A 154 -1.60 -13.18 19.84
CA HIS A 154 -0.50 -13.15 18.87
C HIS A 154 -0.82 -12.35 17.59
N ILE A 155 -2.01 -11.75 17.49
CA ILE A 155 -2.36 -10.92 16.34
C ILE A 155 -1.51 -9.65 16.35
N LYS A 156 -0.89 -9.34 15.20
CA LYS A 156 -0.08 -8.16 15.00
C LYS A 156 -0.77 -7.17 14.09
N TYR A 157 -0.72 -5.89 14.46
CA TYR A 157 -1.40 -4.80 13.76
C TYR A 157 -0.40 -3.78 13.20
N TYR A 158 -0.58 -3.41 11.95
CA TYR A 158 0.17 -2.35 11.26
C TYR A 158 -0.77 -1.20 10.90
N GLN A 159 -0.38 0.02 11.27
CA GLN A 159 -1.04 1.27 10.88
C GLN A 159 -0.21 2.03 9.87
N ALA A 160 -0.77 2.32 8.71
CA ALA A 160 -0.15 3.21 7.74
C ALA A 160 -0.26 4.67 8.21
N GLY A 161 0.86 5.24 8.64
CA GLY A 161 1.06 6.66 8.88
C GLY A 161 1.40 7.42 7.60
N SER A 162 1.86 8.67 7.75
CA SER A 162 2.21 9.55 6.63
C SER A 162 3.20 10.62 7.07
N SER A 163 4.16 10.96 6.22
CA SER A 163 5.05 12.11 6.40
C SER A 163 4.30 13.45 6.49
N GLU A 164 3.10 13.53 5.93
CA GLU A 164 2.24 14.73 6.05
C GLU A 164 1.89 15.08 7.52
N MET A 165 2.02 14.12 8.46
CA MET A 165 1.86 14.38 9.90
C MET A 165 2.89 15.38 10.43
N PHE A 166 4.11 15.38 9.89
CA PHE A 166 5.16 16.33 10.25
C PHE A 166 4.83 17.75 9.79
N GLY A 167 4.13 17.90 8.66
CA GLY A 167 3.62 19.17 8.16
C GLY A 167 4.70 20.21 8.02
N SER A 168 4.64 21.29 8.84
CA SER A 168 5.59 22.41 8.79
C SER A 168 6.83 22.23 9.67
N THR A 169 7.01 21.07 10.31
CA THR A 169 8.23 20.81 11.09
C THR A 169 9.44 20.66 10.15
N PRO A 170 10.57 21.36 10.42
CA PRO A 170 11.73 21.31 9.55
C PRO A 170 12.31 19.90 9.35
N PRO A 171 12.81 19.56 8.14
CA PRO A 171 13.52 18.32 7.87
C PRO A 171 14.95 18.33 8.45
N PRO A 172 15.61 17.14 8.62
CA PRO A 172 15.03 15.81 8.43
C PRO A 172 14.09 15.41 9.57
N GLN A 173 13.01 14.69 9.21
CA GLN A 173 12.03 14.26 10.19
C GLN A 173 12.24 12.79 10.57
N SER A 174 12.25 12.50 11.88
CA SER A 174 12.40 11.17 12.46
C SER A 174 11.22 10.84 13.39
N GLU A 175 11.25 9.67 13.99
CA GLU A 175 10.23 9.22 14.96
C GLU A 175 10.09 10.15 16.18
N ASN A 176 11.16 10.90 16.52
CA ASN A 176 11.17 11.85 17.64
C ASN A 176 10.75 13.27 17.25
N THR A 177 10.52 13.52 15.97
CA THR A 177 10.14 14.84 15.45
C THR A 177 8.68 15.12 15.76
N PRO A 178 8.32 16.27 16.37
CA PRO A 178 6.94 16.62 16.67
C PRO A 178 6.10 16.74 15.41
N PHE A 179 4.86 16.26 15.47
CA PHE A 179 3.89 16.44 14.39
C PHE A 179 3.32 17.87 14.39
N HIS A 180 3.21 18.46 13.20
CA HIS A 180 2.56 19.75 12.98
C HIS A 180 1.73 19.71 11.69
N PRO A 181 0.61 18.94 11.69
CA PRO A 181 -0.18 18.68 10.48
C PRO A 181 -0.72 19.94 9.85
N ARG A 182 -0.79 19.99 8.50
CA ARG A 182 -1.22 21.14 7.71
C ARG A 182 -2.46 20.86 6.86
N SER A 183 -3.14 19.73 7.11
CA SER A 183 -4.37 19.36 6.39
C SER A 183 -5.28 18.51 7.27
N PRO A 184 -6.60 18.44 6.96
CA PRO A 184 -7.51 17.49 7.63
C PRO A 184 -7.05 16.03 7.49
N TYR A 185 -6.48 15.65 6.35
CA TYR A 185 -5.85 14.34 6.16
C TYR A 185 -4.71 14.09 7.15
N ALA A 186 -3.77 15.03 7.24
CA ALA A 186 -2.62 14.89 8.13
C ALA A 186 -3.04 14.85 9.61
N ALA A 187 -3.99 15.69 10.02
CA ALA A 187 -4.56 15.67 11.37
C ALA A 187 -5.22 14.32 11.69
N SER A 188 -5.96 13.75 10.73
CA SER A 188 -6.59 12.44 10.88
C SER A 188 -5.56 11.30 10.99
N LYS A 189 -4.45 11.40 10.25
CA LYS A 189 -3.33 10.46 10.37
C LYS A 189 -2.62 10.57 11.72
N CYS A 190 -2.46 11.79 12.28
CA CYS A 190 -1.94 11.96 13.64
C CYS A 190 -2.85 11.29 14.68
N ALA A 191 -4.17 11.43 14.56
CA ALA A 191 -5.10 10.75 15.45
C ALA A 191 -4.96 9.23 15.36
N ALA A 192 -4.91 8.67 14.15
CA ALA A 192 -4.72 7.23 13.93
C ALA A 192 -3.39 6.72 14.52
N HIS A 193 -2.31 7.50 14.37
CA HIS A 193 -1.01 7.21 14.97
C HIS A 193 -1.11 7.10 16.50
N TRP A 194 -1.68 8.10 17.15
CA TRP A 194 -1.79 8.13 18.61
C TRP A 194 -2.77 7.09 19.17
N TYR A 195 -3.84 6.75 18.44
CA TYR A 195 -4.66 5.59 18.80
C TYR A 195 -3.85 4.29 18.78
N THR A 196 -3.01 4.10 17.77
CA THR A 196 -2.16 2.91 17.67
C THR A 196 -1.16 2.83 18.83
N VAL A 197 -0.49 3.94 19.17
CA VAL A 197 0.40 4.04 20.33
C VAL A 197 -0.37 3.74 21.62
N ASN A 198 -1.54 4.35 21.80
CA ASN A 198 -2.36 4.16 23.01
C ASN A 198 -2.79 2.69 23.17
N TYR A 199 -3.23 2.02 22.08
CA TYR A 199 -3.63 0.62 22.14
C TYR A 199 -2.46 -0.31 22.42
N ARG A 200 -1.27 0.02 21.95
CA ARG A 200 -0.04 -0.69 22.29
C ARG A 200 0.30 -0.56 23.79
N GLU A 201 0.26 0.66 24.32
CA GLU A 201 0.68 0.93 25.70
C GLU A 201 -0.37 0.55 26.74
N ALA A 202 -1.65 0.87 26.50
CA ALA A 202 -2.71 0.65 27.46
C ALA A 202 -3.25 -0.78 27.46
N TYR A 203 -3.27 -1.44 26.32
CA TYR A 203 -3.88 -2.78 26.16
C TYR A 203 -2.89 -3.88 25.77
N GLY A 204 -1.60 -3.55 25.61
CA GLY A 204 -0.58 -4.53 25.23
C GLY A 204 -0.73 -5.10 23.82
N LEU A 205 -1.45 -4.40 22.93
CA LEU A 205 -1.61 -4.84 21.55
C LEU A 205 -0.28 -4.75 20.81
N PHE A 206 0.10 -5.80 20.07
CA PHE A 206 1.24 -5.69 19.15
C PHE A 206 0.85 -4.81 17.98
N ALA A 207 1.08 -3.51 18.09
CA ALA A 207 0.68 -2.51 17.10
C ALA A 207 1.85 -1.59 16.73
N CYS A 208 2.16 -1.52 15.43
CA CYS A 208 3.23 -0.70 14.86
C CYS A 208 2.65 0.41 13.99
N ASN A 209 3.30 1.58 14.00
CA ASN A 209 3.08 2.63 13.01
C ASN A 209 4.22 2.66 11.99
N GLY A 210 3.90 2.67 10.71
CA GLY A 210 4.84 3.08 9.66
C GLY A 210 4.60 4.54 9.30
N ILE A 211 5.56 5.42 9.60
CA ILE A 211 5.52 6.83 9.21
C ILE A 211 6.13 6.92 7.81
N LEU A 212 5.27 6.73 6.81
CA LEU A 212 5.74 6.57 5.43
C LEU A 212 5.89 7.92 4.75
N PHE A 213 7.07 8.14 4.17
CA PHE A 213 7.29 9.22 3.22
C PHE A 213 6.64 8.88 1.88
N ASN A 214 6.61 9.85 0.96
CA ASN A 214 5.93 9.63 -0.30
C ASN A 214 6.53 8.43 -1.04
N HIS A 215 5.67 7.53 -1.48
CA HIS A 215 6.11 6.35 -2.22
C HIS A 215 5.20 6.14 -3.42
N GLU A 216 5.85 5.92 -4.53
CA GLU A 216 5.29 5.99 -5.85
C GLU A 216 5.52 4.69 -6.62
N SER A 217 4.78 4.51 -7.68
CA SER A 217 4.93 3.36 -8.58
C SER A 217 4.07 3.54 -9.83
N PRO A 218 4.18 2.65 -10.83
CA PRO A 218 3.21 2.54 -11.92
C PRO A 218 1.75 2.32 -11.47
N ARG A 219 1.52 1.94 -10.21
CA ARG A 219 0.17 1.73 -9.62
C ARG A 219 -0.31 2.91 -8.76
N ARG A 220 0.43 4.02 -8.73
CA ARG A 220 0.01 5.23 -8.02
C ARG A 220 -1.35 5.71 -8.53
N GLY A 221 -2.16 6.31 -7.67
CA GLY A 221 -3.40 6.96 -8.08
C GLY A 221 -3.15 8.09 -9.09
N GLU A 222 -3.96 8.16 -10.12
CA GLU A 222 -3.74 9.03 -11.28
C GLU A 222 -3.82 10.53 -10.98
N ASN A 223 -4.52 10.89 -9.89
CA ASN A 223 -4.66 12.28 -9.43
C ASN A 223 -3.48 12.78 -8.58
N PHE A 224 -2.52 11.91 -8.23
CA PHE A 224 -1.31 12.33 -7.53
C PHE A 224 -0.31 12.94 -8.49
N VAL A 225 0.42 13.99 -8.05
CA VAL A 225 1.26 14.83 -8.90
C VAL A 225 2.26 14.01 -9.73
N THR A 226 2.92 13.03 -9.15
CA THR A 226 3.89 12.17 -9.82
C THR A 226 3.26 11.39 -10.97
N ARG A 227 2.14 10.70 -10.70
CA ARG A 227 1.45 9.93 -11.71
C ARG A 227 0.76 10.82 -12.75
N LYS A 228 0.26 11.98 -12.34
CA LYS A 228 -0.27 12.99 -13.27
C LYS A 228 0.80 13.44 -14.26
N ILE A 229 2.05 13.62 -13.80
CA ILE A 229 3.19 13.97 -14.66
C ILE A 229 3.50 12.82 -15.62
N THR A 230 3.72 11.60 -15.12
CA THR A 230 4.16 10.47 -15.96
C THR A 230 3.11 10.07 -16.99
N ARG A 231 1.83 10.12 -16.65
CA ARG A 231 0.73 9.93 -17.62
C ARG A 231 0.73 11.02 -18.70
N ALA A 232 0.88 12.29 -18.31
CA ALA A 232 0.96 13.38 -19.28
C ALA A 232 2.18 13.22 -20.20
N VAL A 233 3.35 12.82 -19.67
CA VAL A 233 4.56 12.56 -20.48
C VAL A 233 4.28 11.47 -21.53
N GLY A 234 3.68 10.34 -21.13
CA GLY A 234 3.31 9.27 -22.05
C GLY A 234 2.36 9.74 -23.15
N ARG A 235 1.30 10.46 -22.79
CA ARG A 235 0.27 10.97 -23.72
C ARG A 235 0.81 12.06 -24.64
N ILE A 236 1.65 12.96 -24.14
CA ILE A 236 2.31 14.01 -24.94
C ILE A 236 3.26 13.39 -25.95
N LYS A 237 4.06 12.39 -25.53
CA LYS A 237 5.03 11.71 -26.40
C LYS A 237 4.39 11.08 -27.63
N ILE A 238 3.16 10.60 -27.52
CA ILE A 238 2.45 9.93 -28.63
C ILE A 238 1.35 10.80 -29.26
N GLY A 239 1.24 12.08 -28.86
CA GLY A 239 0.36 13.06 -29.50
C GLY A 239 -1.11 13.02 -29.05
N LEU A 240 -1.44 12.41 -27.91
CA LEU A 240 -2.79 12.42 -27.33
C LEU A 240 -3.07 13.64 -26.46
N GLN A 241 -2.03 14.36 -26.04
CA GLN A 241 -2.13 15.53 -25.17
C GLN A 241 -1.05 16.54 -25.55
N SER A 242 -1.28 17.83 -25.28
CA SER A 242 -0.30 18.90 -25.60
C SER A 242 0.18 19.66 -24.34
N LYS A 243 -0.66 19.78 -23.32
CA LYS A 243 -0.39 20.58 -22.11
C LYS A 243 -0.67 19.80 -20.84
N LEU A 244 0.08 20.10 -19.78
CA LEU A 244 -0.09 19.61 -18.42
C LEU A 244 -0.22 20.81 -17.48
N PHE A 245 -1.25 20.83 -16.62
CA PHE A 245 -1.49 21.88 -15.65
C PHE A 245 -1.11 21.41 -14.25
N LEU A 246 -0.22 22.15 -13.56
CA LEU A 246 0.29 21.84 -12.24
C LEU A 246 0.22 23.08 -11.31
N GLY A 247 0.34 22.85 -10.01
CA GLY A 247 0.45 23.91 -9.00
C GLY A 247 1.89 24.28 -8.68
N ASN A 248 2.28 24.17 -7.40
CA ASN A 248 3.60 24.53 -6.89
C ASN A 248 4.68 23.54 -7.35
N LEU A 249 5.60 23.98 -8.18
CA LEU A 249 6.74 23.17 -8.67
C LEU A 249 7.92 23.10 -7.68
N GLN A 250 7.95 23.99 -6.68
CA GLN A 250 9.05 24.09 -5.72
C GLN A 250 8.83 23.24 -4.45
N ALA A 251 7.65 22.67 -4.29
CA ALA A 251 7.40 21.74 -3.19
C ALA A 251 8.30 20.50 -3.34
N SER A 252 9.01 20.16 -2.26
CA SER A 252 9.95 19.04 -2.24
C SER A 252 9.42 17.87 -1.44
N ARG A 253 9.63 16.66 -1.94
CA ARG A 253 9.22 15.42 -1.28
C ARG A 253 10.33 14.37 -1.38
N ASP A 254 10.38 13.53 -0.36
CA ASP A 254 11.16 12.30 -0.35
C ASP A 254 10.30 11.22 -1.03
N TRP A 255 10.65 10.83 -2.25
CA TRP A 255 9.92 9.85 -3.06
C TRP A 255 10.67 8.53 -3.16
N GLY A 256 10.06 7.46 -2.66
CA GLY A 256 10.58 6.10 -2.79
C GLY A 256 9.66 5.19 -3.62
N PHE A 257 10.09 3.95 -3.83
CA PHE A 257 9.32 2.94 -4.55
C PHE A 257 8.38 2.17 -3.61
N ALA A 258 7.10 2.10 -3.94
CA ALA A 258 6.08 1.45 -3.10
C ALA A 258 6.40 -0.03 -2.78
N GLY A 259 7.04 -0.75 -3.70
CA GLY A 259 7.47 -2.14 -3.47
C GLY A 259 8.51 -2.29 -2.34
N ASP A 260 9.39 -1.30 -2.15
CA ASP A 260 10.33 -1.29 -1.04
C ASP A 260 9.63 -0.98 0.29
N TYR A 261 8.61 -0.11 0.25
CA TYR A 261 7.87 0.31 1.44
C TYR A 261 6.98 -0.79 2.01
N VAL A 262 6.33 -1.61 1.17
CA VAL A 262 5.53 -2.73 1.68
C VAL A 262 6.37 -3.81 2.34
N GLU A 263 7.63 -3.98 1.94
CA GLU A 263 8.58 -4.84 2.64
C GLU A 263 8.86 -4.32 4.06
N ALA A 264 9.04 -3.01 4.24
CA ALA A 264 9.18 -2.39 5.56
C ALA A 264 7.95 -2.64 6.46
N MET A 265 6.74 -2.52 5.90
CA MET A 265 5.50 -2.80 6.63
C MET A 265 5.49 -4.22 7.19
N TRP A 266 5.87 -5.19 6.38
CA TRP A 266 5.98 -6.58 6.82
C TRP A 266 7.08 -6.77 7.85
N MET A 267 8.28 -6.20 7.64
CA MET A 267 9.41 -6.30 8.56
C MET A 267 9.08 -5.79 9.96
N MET A 268 8.29 -4.71 10.08
CA MET A 268 7.84 -4.17 11.38
C MET A 268 7.06 -5.20 12.18
N LEU A 269 6.19 -5.97 11.53
CA LEU A 269 5.40 -7.01 12.18
C LEU A 269 6.19 -8.30 12.48
N GLN A 270 7.41 -8.46 11.95
CA GLN A 270 8.27 -9.61 12.27
C GLN A 270 9.16 -9.36 13.50
N GLN A 271 9.18 -8.13 14.03
CA GLN A 271 9.96 -7.80 15.22
C GLN A 271 9.39 -8.48 16.49
N GLU A 272 10.23 -8.59 17.53
CA GLU A 272 9.81 -9.12 18.84
C GLU A 272 8.91 -8.13 19.59
N LYS A 273 9.15 -6.83 19.41
CA LYS A 273 8.41 -5.75 20.07
C LYS A 273 7.82 -4.79 19.03
N PRO A 274 6.59 -4.30 19.27
CA PRO A 274 6.00 -3.29 18.42
C PRO A 274 6.66 -1.93 18.63
N ASP A 275 6.79 -1.15 17.55
CA ASP A 275 7.37 0.19 17.60
C ASP A 275 6.90 1.01 16.38
N ASP A 276 7.31 2.29 16.32
CA ASP A 276 7.03 3.20 15.22
C ASP A 276 8.31 3.41 14.40
N TYR A 277 8.17 3.46 13.07
CA TYR A 277 9.32 3.57 12.16
C TYR A 277 9.05 4.57 11.05
N VAL A 278 9.99 5.50 10.86
CA VAL A 278 10.07 6.31 9.64
C VAL A 278 10.61 5.46 8.50
N VAL A 279 9.92 5.49 7.36
CA VAL A 279 10.35 4.84 6.12
C VAL A 279 10.50 5.91 5.06
N ALA A 280 11.73 6.13 4.61
CA ALA A 280 12.12 7.23 3.72
C ALA A 280 13.37 6.87 2.92
N THR A 281 13.58 7.54 1.79
CA THR A 281 14.82 7.38 1.00
C THR A 281 15.96 8.23 1.55
N GLU A 282 15.65 9.26 2.32
CA GLU A 282 16.56 10.31 2.81
C GLU A 282 17.03 11.27 1.71
N GLU A 283 16.36 11.25 0.55
CA GLU A 283 16.56 12.17 -0.56
C GLU A 283 15.27 12.96 -0.80
N SER A 284 15.38 14.26 -1.02
CA SER A 284 14.23 15.12 -1.28
C SER A 284 14.41 15.83 -2.61
N HIS A 285 13.40 15.73 -3.46
CA HIS A 285 13.39 16.31 -4.81
C HIS A 285 12.19 17.21 -5.00
N THR A 286 12.34 18.26 -5.80
CA THR A 286 11.23 19.15 -6.17
C THR A 286 10.34 18.54 -7.24
N VAL A 287 9.12 19.03 -7.38
CA VAL A 287 8.26 18.69 -8.52
C VAL A 287 8.91 19.09 -9.85
N GLU A 288 9.67 20.18 -9.87
CA GLU A 288 10.43 20.62 -11.05
C GLU A 288 11.51 19.59 -11.45
N GLU A 289 12.31 19.09 -10.49
CA GLU A 289 13.29 18.02 -10.75
C GLU A 289 12.63 16.74 -11.27
N PHE A 290 11.43 16.39 -10.74
CA PHE A 290 10.65 15.26 -11.24
C PHE A 290 10.26 15.47 -12.72
N LEU A 291 9.82 16.69 -13.08
CA LEU A 291 9.51 17.05 -14.48
C LEU A 291 10.73 16.96 -15.38
N GLU A 292 11.89 17.46 -14.93
CA GLU A 292 13.15 17.41 -15.68
C GLU A 292 13.53 15.97 -16.04
N VAL A 293 13.47 15.06 -15.05
CA VAL A 293 13.80 13.64 -15.28
C VAL A 293 12.75 12.98 -16.18
N ALA A 294 11.46 13.19 -15.93
CA ALA A 294 10.38 12.49 -16.64
C ALA A 294 10.32 12.92 -18.13
N PHE A 295 10.35 14.22 -18.41
CA PHE A 295 10.32 14.74 -19.78
C PHE A 295 11.65 14.50 -20.50
N GLY A 296 12.80 14.73 -19.81
CA GLY A 296 14.12 14.50 -20.35
C GLY A 296 14.33 13.06 -20.80
N TYR A 297 13.80 12.08 -20.04
CA TYR A 297 13.90 10.66 -20.36
C TYR A 297 13.30 10.31 -21.73
N VAL A 298 12.26 11.01 -22.14
CA VAL A 298 11.61 10.79 -23.45
C VAL A 298 12.05 11.80 -24.52
N GLY A 299 13.04 12.65 -24.23
CA GLY A 299 13.56 13.66 -25.17
C GLY A 299 12.63 14.85 -25.40
N LEU A 300 11.82 15.21 -24.41
CA LEU A 300 10.95 16.38 -24.42
C LEU A 300 11.45 17.45 -23.44
N ASN A 301 11.14 18.72 -23.73
CA ASN A 301 11.37 19.82 -22.77
C ASN A 301 10.05 20.12 -22.03
N TRP A 302 10.02 19.93 -20.72
CA TRP A 302 8.83 20.14 -19.91
C TRP A 302 8.28 21.57 -19.99
N LYS A 303 9.15 22.58 -20.19
CA LYS A 303 8.76 24.01 -20.29
C LYS A 303 7.83 24.30 -21.45
N ASP A 304 7.87 23.47 -22.51
CA ASP A 304 7.00 23.63 -23.68
C ASP A 304 5.58 23.10 -23.42
N HIS A 305 5.41 22.30 -22.36
CA HIS A 305 4.17 21.56 -22.11
C HIS A 305 3.49 21.91 -20.79
N VAL A 306 4.24 22.32 -19.75
CA VAL A 306 3.71 22.56 -18.40
C VAL A 306 3.23 24.00 -18.23
N MET A 307 2.03 24.14 -17.69
CA MET A 307 1.39 25.42 -17.34
C MET A 307 1.08 25.45 -15.84
N ILE A 308 1.37 26.55 -15.17
CA ILE A 308 0.98 26.73 -13.76
C ILE A 308 -0.47 27.16 -13.67
N ASP A 309 -1.24 26.46 -12.84
CA ASP A 309 -2.63 26.78 -12.56
C ASP A 309 -2.84 26.95 -11.05
N LYS A 310 -3.31 28.14 -10.66
CA LYS A 310 -3.51 28.50 -9.24
C LYS A 310 -4.54 27.61 -8.53
N ARG A 311 -5.44 26.96 -9.24
CA ARG A 311 -6.44 26.03 -8.69
C ARG A 311 -5.82 24.79 -8.02
N TYR A 312 -4.57 24.44 -8.39
CA TYR A 312 -3.86 23.31 -7.81
C TYR A 312 -2.97 23.65 -6.62
N PHE A 313 -2.97 24.93 -6.17
CA PHE A 313 -2.29 25.30 -4.93
C PHE A 313 -3.14 24.90 -3.73
N ARG A 314 -2.49 24.36 -2.70
CA ARG A 314 -3.17 23.97 -1.45
C ARG A 314 -3.42 25.18 -0.56
N PRO A 315 -4.52 25.20 0.23
CA PRO A 315 -4.78 26.28 1.20
C PRO A 315 -3.67 26.41 2.25
N ALA A 316 -3.02 25.32 2.61
CA ALA A 316 -1.85 25.30 3.48
C ALA A 316 -0.82 24.32 2.87
N GLU A 317 0.29 24.87 2.42
CA GLU A 317 1.35 24.08 1.75
C GLU A 317 2.35 23.54 2.77
N VAL A 318 2.99 22.44 2.38
CA VAL A 318 4.13 21.85 3.06
C VAL A 318 5.30 21.91 2.09
N ASP A 319 6.31 22.71 2.43
CA ASP A 319 7.40 23.03 1.50
C ASP A 319 8.36 21.85 1.30
N ASN A 320 8.79 21.19 2.38
CA ASN A 320 9.77 20.12 2.30
C ASN A 320 9.52 19.02 3.33
N LEU A 321 9.43 17.78 2.83
CA LEU A 321 9.42 16.56 3.62
C LEU A 321 10.61 15.70 3.20
N LYS A 322 11.51 15.44 4.16
CA LYS A 322 12.68 14.56 4.00
C LYS A 322 12.84 13.73 5.27
N GLY A 323 12.77 12.42 5.15
CA GLY A 323 12.83 11.51 6.29
C GLY A 323 14.24 11.18 6.76
N ASP A 324 14.34 10.81 8.02
CA ASP A 324 15.49 10.11 8.60
C ASP A 324 15.05 8.67 8.92
N SER A 325 15.43 7.72 8.09
CA SER A 325 15.09 6.30 8.22
C SER A 325 16.15 5.48 8.98
N SER A 326 17.06 6.15 9.71
CA SER A 326 18.17 5.50 10.44
C SER A 326 17.70 4.39 11.37
N LYS A 327 16.55 4.55 12.03
CA LYS A 327 15.95 3.52 12.89
C LYS A 327 15.52 2.30 12.08
N ALA A 328 14.82 2.48 10.98
CA ALA A 328 14.39 1.38 10.10
C ALA A 328 15.60 0.64 9.52
N ARG A 329 16.65 1.36 9.11
CA ARG A 329 17.91 0.75 8.65
C ARG A 329 18.57 -0.09 9.72
N LYS A 330 18.68 0.44 10.94
CA LYS A 330 19.39 -0.22 12.06
C LYS A 330 18.61 -1.40 12.63
N VAL A 331 17.29 -1.25 12.84
CA VAL A 331 16.48 -2.24 13.56
C VAL A 331 15.89 -3.27 12.61
N LEU A 332 15.34 -2.83 11.48
CA LEU A 332 14.72 -3.71 10.51
C LEU A 332 15.71 -4.25 9.46
N GLY A 333 16.87 -3.59 9.28
CA GLY A 333 17.76 -3.88 8.16
C GLY A 333 17.20 -3.39 6.82
N TRP A 334 16.16 -2.58 6.85
CA TRP A 334 15.51 -2.06 5.65
C TRP A 334 16.32 -0.95 4.98
N LYS A 335 16.32 -0.95 3.66
CA LYS A 335 16.86 0.15 2.85
C LYS A 335 16.13 0.23 1.51
N PRO A 336 15.95 1.42 0.92
CA PRO A 336 15.38 1.54 -0.43
C PRO A 336 16.33 0.89 -1.45
N ARG A 337 15.76 0.22 -2.45
CA ARG A 337 16.50 -0.43 -3.55
C ARG A 337 16.40 0.35 -4.85
N VAL A 338 15.31 1.10 -5.02
CA VAL A 338 15.03 1.87 -6.22
C VAL A 338 15.29 3.35 -5.93
N GLY A 339 16.24 3.96 -6.64
CA GLY A 339 16.55 5.38 -6.53
C GLY A 339 15.56 6.25 -7.33
N PHE A 340 15.64 7.58 -7.10
CA PHE A 340 14.68 8.55 -7.65
C PHE A 340 14.55 8.50 -9.18
N GLU A 341 15.67 8.59 -9.92
CA GLU A 341 15.61 8.57 -11.39
C GLU A 341 15.05 7.25 -11.93
N GLN A 342 15.43 6.12 -11.33
CA GLN A 342 14.92 4.81 -11.74
C GLN A 342 13.42 4.70 -11.52
N LEU A 343 12.92 5.23 -10.39
CA LEU A 343 11.50 5.29 -10.08
C LEU A 343 10.72 6.09 -11.12
N VAL A 344 11.22 7.30 -11.45
CA VAL A 344 10.58 8.15 -12.46
C VAL A 344 10.51 7.45 -13.81
N LYS A 345 11.65 6.87 -14.27
CA LYS A 345 11.74 6.15 -15.55
C LYS A 345 10.77 4.95 -15.59
N MET A 346 10.73 4.15 -14.52
CA MET A 346 9.79 3.02 -14.39
C MET A 346 8.32 3.45 -14.55
N MET A 347 7.95 4.57 -13.94
CA MET A 347 6.58 5.10 -14.04
C MET A 347 6.29 5.64 -15.44
N VAL A 348 7.25 6.33 -16.07
CA VAL A 348 7.12 6.85 -17.43
C VAL A 348 6.97 5.71 -18.44
N ASP A 349 7.77 4.65 -18.34
CA ASP A 349 7.70 3.50 -19.24
C ASP A 349 6.31 2.84 -19.23
N GLU A 350 5.76 2.58 -18.05
CA GLU A 350 4.41 2.00 -17.93
C GLU A 350 3.35 2.94 -18.49
N ASP A 351 3.46 4.25 -18.24
CA ASP A 351 2.47 5.21 -18.72
C ASP A 351 2.58 5.47 -20.23
N ILE A 352 3.74 5.27 -20.85
CA ILE A 352 3.87 5.23 -22.31
C ILE A 352 3.13 4.02 -22.89
N GLU A 353 3.30 2.83 -22.31
CA GLU A 353 2.59 1.64 -22.77
C GLU A 353 1.07 1.76 -22.58
N LEU A 354 0.65 2.38 -21.49
CA LEU A 354 -0.76 2.68 -21.26
C LEU A 354 -1.30 3.66 -22.31
N ALA A 355 -0.56 4.73 -22.60
CA ALA A 355 -0.92 5.71 -23.62
C ALA A 355 -0.97 5.12 -25.03
N LYS A 356 -0.05 4.19 -25.39
CA LYS A 356 -0.11 3.46 -26.67
C LYS A 356 -1.41 2.66 -26.82
N ARG A 357 -1.84 1.96 -25.76
CA ARG A 357 -3.11 1.21 -25.76
C ARG A 357 -4.31 2.16 -25.93
N GLU A 358 -4.29 3.29 -25.23
CA GLU A 358 -5.29 4.34 -25.37
C GLU A 358 -5.34 4.88 -26.81
N LYS A 359 -4.19 5.14 -27.42
CA LYS A 359 -4.10 5.64 -28.80
C LYS A 359 -4.76 4.69 -29.81
N VAL A 360 -4.58 3.39 -29.62
CA VAL A 360 -5.25 2.39 -30.49
C VAL A 360 -6.78 2.55 -30.44
N LEU A 361 -7.36 2.77 -29.25
CA LEU A 361 -8.80 2.96 -29.10
C LEU A 361 -9.26 4.30 -29.67
N VAL A 362 -8.46 5.36 -29.53
CA VAL A 362 -8.75 6.68 -30.09
C VAL A 362 -8.69 6.63 -31.61
N ASP A 363 -7.63 6.06 -32.20
CA ASP A 363 -7.45 5.97 -33.63
C ASP A 363 -8.54 5.09 -34.31
N ALA A 364 -9.08 4.10 -33.59
CA ALA A 364 -10.18 3.26 -34.01
C ALA A 364 -11.58 3.90 -33.82
N GLY A 365 -11.64 5.09 -33.20
CA GLY A 365 -12.91 5.80 -32.95
C GLY A 365 -13.72 5.24 -31.76
N TYR A 366 -13.13 4.40 -30.90
CA TYR A 366 -13.80 3.85 -29.72
C TYR A 366 -13.67 4.73 -28.47
N MET A 367 -12.80 5.73 -28.51
CA MET A 367 -12.52 6.62 -27.38
C MET A 367 -12.19 8.03 -27.90
N ASP A 368 -12.59 9.06 -27.15
CA ASP A 368 -12.14 10.43 -27.37
C ASP A 368 -10.96 10.74 -26.45
N ALA A 369 -9.85 11.19 -27.05
CA ALA A 369 -8.64 11.54 -26.31
C ALA A 369 -8.84 12.67 -25.28
N GLN A 370 -9.85 13.54 -25.49
CA GLN A 370 -10.15 14.68 -24.60
C GLN A 370 -11.02 14.29 -23.38
N GLN A 371 -11.62 13.12 -23.37
CA GLN A 371 -12.53 12.66 -22.31
C GLN A 371 -11.82 11.98 -21.13
N GLN A 372 -10.50 11.93 -21.12
CA GLN A 372 -9.75 11.39 -19.97
C GLN A 372 -9.46 12.51 -18.96
N PRO A 373 -9.81 12.34 -17.67
CA PRO A 373 -9.59 13.33 -16.62
C PRO A 373 -8.11 13.56 -16.33
#